data_c0f1fb8638649e0735928fea1a370991
#
_entry.id   c0f1fb8638649e0735928fea1a370991
#
_cell.length_a   1.000
_cell.length_b   1.000
_cell.length_c   1.000
_cell.angle_alpha   90.00
_cell.angle_beta   90.00
_cell.angle_gamma   90.00
#
_symmetry.space_group_name_H-M   'P 1'
#
loop_
_entity.id
_entity.type
_entity.pdbx_description
1 polymer ?
#
loop_
_entity_poly.entity_id
_entity_poly.type
_entity_poly.pdbx_seq_one_letter_code
_entity_poly.pdbx_strand_id
1 'polypeptide(L)'
;MRKQIITPGTGDAARPDQDWLNLEQLAQVEVTSEDSAYPLESALVPGIKGGWRAAQPGKQTLRLIFDQAQLLKQIRLVFEDHEWERTQEFTLRWSPDGGKSWQEIVRQQWNFSPTGTVKEVEDYRVDLSGVTVLQLDIEPDKSGGEARASLQELRLA
;
A
#
# COMPACT_ATOMS: atom_id res chain seq x y z
N MET A 1 -31.60 27.78 9.01
CA MET A 1 -30.70 26.75 9.56
C MET A 1 -30.44 25.66 8.51
N ARG A 2 -29.19 25.39 8.25
CA ARG A 2 -28.84 24.27 7.36
C ARG A 2 -28.63 23.00 8.18
N LYS A 3 -29.11 21.89 7.65
CA LYS A 3 -29.00 20.62 8.31
C LYS A 3 -28.39 19.60 7.35
N GLN A 4 -27.38 18.89 7.83
CA GLN A 4 -26.78 17.81 7.08
C GLN A 4 -26.89 16.52 7.88
N ILE A 5 -27.32 15.46 7.23
CA ILE A 5 -27.39 14.15 7.87
C ILE A 5 -26.06 13.45 7.64
N ILE A 6 -25.43 13.09 8.76
CA ILE A 6 -24.19 12.32 8.74
C ILE A 6 -24.53 10.87 9.01
N THR A 7 -24.24 10.00 8.07
CA THR A 7 -24.46 8.57 8.22
C THR A 7 -23.22 7.95 8.87
N PRO A 8 -23.37 7.30 10.04
CA PRO A 8 -22.24 6.65 10.70
C PRO A 8 -21.56 5.64 9.80
N GLY A 9 -20.24 5.64 9.80
CA GLY A 9 -19.43 4.71 9.03
C GLY A 9 -19.25 5.08 7.57
N THR A 10 -20.09 5.95 7.02
CA THR A 10 -19.99 6.33 5.61
C THR A 10 -18.79 7.25 5.38
N GLY A 11 -18.49 8.09 6.34
CA GLY A 11 -17.40 9.04 6.20
C GLY A 11 -16.02 8.39 6.26
N ASP A 12 -15.88 7.29 6.98
CA ASP A 12 -14.59 6.65 7.21
C ASP A 12 -14.42 5.36 6.39
N ALA A 13 -15.40 4.50 6.41
CA ALA A 13 -15.30 3.19 5.79
C ALA A 13 -15.63 3.21 4.31
N ALA A 14 -16.47 4.12 3.88
CA ALA A 14 -16.95 4.18 2.50
C ALA A 14 -16.43 5.42 1.80
N ARG A 15 -15.12 5.53 1.68
CA ARG A 15 -14.52 6.59 0.88
C ARG A 15 -13.77 6.04 -0.32
N PRO A 16 -14.35 5.06 -1.07
CA PRO A 16 -13.70 4.58 -2.28
C PRO A 16 -13.54 5.68 -3.32
N ASP A 17 -14.45 6.66 -3.28
CA ASP A 17 -14.46 7.78 -4.23
C ASP A 17 -13.86 9.05 -3.63
N GLN A 18 -13.25 8.95 -2.47
CA GLN A 18 -12.49 10.05 -1.93
C GLN A 18 -11.40 10.43 -2.93
N ASP A 19 -10.94 11.67 -2.88
CA ASP A 19 -9.94 12.23 -3.79
C ASP A 19 -8.59 11.53 -3.67
N TRP A 20 -8.55 10.25 -4.01
CA TRP A 20 -7.31 9.51 -4.10
C TRP A 20 -6.47 10.04 -5.26
N LEU A 21 -5.17 10.16 -5.04
CA LEU A 21 -4.27 10.59 -6.09
C LEU A 21 -4.29 9.60 -7.25
N ASN A 22 -4.29 10.12 -8.47
CA ASN A 22 -4.17 9.29 -9.67
C ASN A 22 -2.72 8.92 -9.89
N LEU A 23 -2.31 7.78 -9.36
CA LEU A 23 -0.91 7.36 -9.38
C LEU A 23 -0.40 7.06 -10.78
N GLU A 24 -1.28 6.65 -11.70
CA GLU A 24 -0.88 6.43 -13.09
C GLU A 24 -0.34 7.70 -13.75
N GLN A 25 -0.92 8.84 -13.41
CA GLN A 25 -0.56 10.12 -14.00
C GLN A 25 0.54 10.85 -13.22
N LEU A 26 0.66 10.58 -11.92
CA LEU A 26 1.51 11.37 -11.04
C LEU A 26 2.85 10.72 -10.74
N ALA A 27 3.00 9.44 -10.98
CA ALA A 27 4.20 8.71 -10.56
C ALA A 27 4.65 7.69 -11.58
N GLN A 28 5.95 7.48 -11.60
CA GLN A 28 6.58 6.30 -12.17
C GLN A 28 6.67 5.26 -11.05
N VAL A 29 6.42 3.99 -11.37
CA VAL A 29 6.49 2.92 -10.36
C VAL A 29 7.61 1.95 -10.68
N GLU A 30 8.27 1.50 -9.62
CA GLU A 30 9.28 0.45 -9.69
C GLU A 30 8.88 -0.65 -8.72
N VAL A 31 9.11 -1.89 -9.10
CA VAL A 31 8.83 -3.05 -8.27
C VAL A 31 9.89 -4.11 -8.51
N THR A 32 10.25 -4.83 -7.45
CA THR A 32 11.30 -5.85 -7.51
C THR A 32 10.94 -6.99 -8.46
N SER A 33 9.69 -7.44 -8.42
CA SER A 33 9.17 -8.47 -9.30
C SER A 33 7.65 -8.40 -9.38
N GLU A 34 7.09 -9.05 -10.40
CA GLU A 34 5.67 -9.03 -10.65
C GLU A 34 5.26 -10.33 -11.34
N ASP A 35 4.25 -10.99 -10.78
CA ASP A 35 3.58 -12.10 -11.46
C ASP A 35 2.68 -11.50 -12.54
N SER A 36 2.81 -11.98 -13.78
CA SER A 36 2.06 -11.43 -14.91
C SER A 36 0.54 -11.52 -14.72
N ALA A 37 0.06 -12.46 -13.91
CA ALA A 37 -1.36 -12.60 -13.60
C ALA A 37 -1.82 -11.59 -12.53
N TYR A 38 -0.89 -10.97 -11.81
CA TYR A 38 -1.17 -10.02 -10.73
C TYR A 38 -0.26 -8.80 -10.87
N PRO A 39 -0.48 -7.98 -11.90
CA PRO A 39 0.38 -6.82 -12.15
C PRO A 39 0.17 -5.73 -11.11
N LEU A 40 1.18 -4.88 -10.98
CA LEU A 40 1.17 -3.82 -9.97
C LEU A 40 0.02 -2.84 -10.14
N GLU A 41 -0.38 -2.58 -11.38
CA GLU A 41 -1.51 -1.70 -11.69
C GLU A 41 -2.79 -2.14 -10.99
N SER A 42 -2.95 -3.45 -10.78
CA SER A 42 -4.14 -3.99 -10.10
C SER A 42 -4.21 -3.60 -8.63
N ALA A 43 -3.09 -3.19 -8.02
CA ALA A 43 -3.06 -2.69 -6.65
C ALA A 43 -3.15 -1.16 -6.57
N LEU A 44 -2.76 -0.46 -7.63
CA LEU A 44 -2.60 1.00 -7.61
C LEU A 44 -3.75 1.74 -8.27
N VAL A 45 -4.44 1.12 -9.22
CA VAL A 45 -5.49 1.77 -10.01
C VAL A 45 -6.86 1.40 -9.45
N PRO A 46 -7.66 2.38 -9.00
CA PRO A 46 -9.01 2.10 -8.54
C PRO A 46 -9.85 1.41 -9.61
N GLY A 47 -10.63 0.42 -9.22
CA GLY A 47 -11.51 -0.32 -10.12
C GLY A 47 -10.87 -1.55 -10.76
N ILE A 48 -9.56 -1.68 -10.75
CA ILE A 48 -8.88 -2.90 -11.17
C ILE A 48 -8.77 -3.82 -9.96
N LYS A 49 -9.14 -5.07 -10.13
CA LYS A 49 -9.17 -6.07 -9.05
C LYS A 49 -8.03 -7.06 -9.19
N GLY A 50 -7.77 -7.80 -8.12
CA GLY A 50 -6.80 -8.87 -8.09
C GLY A 50 -5.53 -8.55 -7.35
N GLY A 51 -5.17 -7.29 -7.26
CA GLY A 51 -3.97 -6.85 -6.57
C GLY A 51 -2.68 -7.23 -7.28
N TRP A 52 -1.58 -6.93 -6.64
CA TRP A 52 -0.23 -7.28 -7.07
C TRP A 52 0.28 -8.48 -6.30
N ARG A 53 1.06 -9.33 -6.98
CA ARG A 53 1.79 -10.43 -6.36
C ARG A 53 3.20 -10.49 -6.93
N ALA A 54 4.17 -10.76 -6.07
CA ALA A 54 5.56 -10.96 -6.48
C ALA A 54 5.71 -12.22 -7.33
N ALA A 55 6.70 -12.22 -8.23
CA ALA A 55 6.99 -13.37 -9.07
C ALA A 55 7.81 -14.44 -8.33
N GLN A 56 8.35 -14.10 -7.16
CA GLN A 56 9.24 -14.99 -6.41
C GLN A 56 9.09 -14.74 -4.91
N PRO A 57 9.49 -15.72 -4.06
CA PRO A 57 9.46 -15.55 -2.61
C PRO A 57 10.45 -14.48 -2.12
N GLY A 58 10.31 -14.09 -0.86
CA GLY A 58 11.25 -13.22 -0.19
C GLY A 58 10.84 -11.75 -0.24
N LYS A 59 11.73 -10.92 0.26
CA LYS A 59 11.50 -9.48 0.35
C LYS A 59 11.29 -8.84 -1.01
N GLN A 60 10.34 -7.90 -1.06
CA GLN A 60 10.04 -7.14 -2.25
C GLN A 60 9.97 -5.65 -1.92
N THR A 61 10.36 -4.83 -2.87
CA THR A 61 10.28 -3.38 -2.77
C THR A 61 9.40 -2.84 -3.87
N LEU A 62 8.52 -1.93 -3.49
CA LEU A 62 7.67 -1.17 -4.40
C LEU A 62 7.97 0.30 -4.17
N ARG A 63 8.19 1.05 -5.25
CA ARG A 63 8.59 2.44 -5.15
C ARG A 63 7.76 3.30 -6.09
N LEU A 64 7.18 4.37 -5.53
CA LEU A 64 6.49 5.40 -6.30
C LEU A 64 7.41 6.61 -6.40
N ILE A 65 7.78 6.98 -7.62
CA ILE A 65 8.61 8.15 -7.90
C ILE A 65 7.70 9.19 -8.52
N PHE A 66 7.39 10.23 -7.76
CA PHE A 66 6.46 11.26 -8.21
C PHE A 66 7.14 12.22 -9.18
N ASP A 67 6.42 12.59 -10.25
CA ASP A 67 6.90 13.56 -11.22
C ASP A 67 7.09 14.93 -10.58
N GLN A 68 6.24 15.26 -9.62
CA GLN A 68 6.33 16.47 -8.82
C GLN A 68 6.13 16.12 -7.36
N ALA A 69 6.77 16.85 -6.46
CA ALA A 69 6.63 16.63 -5.03
C ALA A 69 5.16 16.71 -4.60
N GLN A 70 4.75 15.79 -3.74
CA GLN A 70 3.37 15.67 -3.29
C GLN A 70 3.23 15.99 -1.80
N LEU A 71 2.07 16.49 -1.44
CA LEU A 71 1.63 16.58 -0.05
C LEU A 71 0.74 15.36 0.21
N LEU A 72 1.16 14.52 1.15
CA LEU A 72 0.37 13.33 1.51
C LEU A 72 -0.25 13.50 2.88
N LYS A 73 -1.55 13.25 2.95
CA LYS A 73 -2.34 13.32 4.19
C LYS A 73 -2.88 11.98 4.63
N GLN A 74 -2.94 11.01 3.72
CA GLN A 74 -3.51 9.69 4.00
C GLN A 74 -2.85 8.63 3.16
N ILE A 75 -2.56 7.49 3.79
CA ILE A 75 -2.02 6.30 3.13
C ILE A 75 -2.88 5.12 3.53
N ARG A 76 -3.46 4.43 2.55
CA ARG A 76 -4.26 3.24 2.78
C ARG A 76 -3.60 2.05 2.10
N LEU A 77 -3.41 0.99 2.88
CA LEU A 77 -2.86 -0.28 2.42
C LEU A 77 -3.84 -1.41 2.74
N VAL A 78 -4.04 -2.29 1.80
CA VAL A 78 -4.82 -3.52 2.01
C VAL A 78 -3.99 -4.70 1.54
N PHE A 79 -3.81 -5.66 2.44
CA PHE A 79 -3.16 -6.93 2.18
C PHE A 79 -4.17 -8.05 2.41
N GLU A 80 -4.13 -9.08 1.58
CA GLU A 80 -5.04 -10.21 1.74
C GLU A 80 -4.33 -11.49 1.35
N ASP A 81 -4.43 -12.52 2.22
CA ASP A 81 -3.86 -13.83 1.95
C ASP A 81 -4.73 -14.91 2.57
N HIS A 82 -5.17 -15.86 1.75
CA HIS A 82 -5.99 -16.98 2.14
C HIS A 82 -5.24 -18.32 2.13
N GLU A 83 -3.97 -18.33 1.73
CA GLU A 83 -3.23 -19.56 1.46
C GLU A 83 -2.21 -19.91 2.55
N TRP A 84 -1.53 -18.90 3.12
CA TRP A 84 -0.37 -19.11 3.95
C TRP A 84 -0.56 -18.56 5.36
N GLU A 85 -0.22 -19.38 6.36
CA GLU A 85 0.00 -18.87 7.70
C GLU A 85 1.41 -18.29 7.75
N ARG A 86 1.50 -16.99 8.06
CA ARG A 86 2.78 -16.28 8.04
C ARG A 86 2.72 -14.99 8.84
N THR A 87 3.89 -14.52 9.26
CA THR A 87 4.05 -13.21 9.88
C THR A 87 4.71 -12.27 8.87
N GLN A 88 3.94 -11.32 8.38
CA GLN A 88 4.41 -10.32 7.45
C GLN A 88 4.91 -9.09 8.20
N GLU A 89 5.97 -8.47 7.68
CA GLU A 89 6.36 -7.14 8.10
C GLU A 89 6.47 -6.25 6.87
N PHE A 90 5.91 -5.05 6.95
CA PHE A 90 6.17 -4.04 5.94
C PHE A 90 6.71 -2.77 6.57
N THR A 91 7.42 -1.99 5.75
CA THR A 91 7.95 -0.70 6.15
C THR A 91 7.62 0.31 5.07
N LEU A 92 7.03 1.44 5.46
CA LEU A 92 6.84 2.58 4.58
C LEU A 92 7.89 3.64 4.89
N ARG A 93 8.54 4.12 3.83
CA ARG A 93 9.51 5.21 3.90
C ARG A 93 9.21 6.23 2.83
N TRP A 94 9.62 7.44 3.04
CA TRP A 94 9.51 8.49 2.04
C TRP A 94 10.78 9.31 1.97
N SER A 95 10.95 9.98 0.83
CA SER A 95 12.11 10.83 0.57
C SER A 95 11.67 12.18 0.02
N PRO A 96 12.26 13.29 0.51
CA PRO A 96 12.01 14.61 -0.06
C PRO A 96 12.97 14.97 -1.20
N ASP A 97 13.96 14.14 -1.47
CA ASP A 97 15.11 14.50 -2.31
C ASP A 97 15.49 13.41 -3.31
N GLY A 98 14.50 12.71 -3.84
CA GLY A 98 14.71 11.72 -4.90
C GLY A 98 15.36 10.43 -4.44
N GLY A 99 15.32 10.14 -3.15
CA GLY A 99 15.91 8.92 -2.59
C GLY A 99 17.30 9.10 -2.00
N LYS A 100 17.77 10.32 -1.86
CA LYS A 100 19.07 10.59 -1.22
C LYS A 100 18.99 10.45 0.28
N SER A 101 17.87 10.84 0.88
CA SER A 101 17.61 10.65 2.30
C SER A 101 16.21 10.07 2.48
N TRP A 102 16.01 9.32 3.57
CA TRP A 102 14.78 8.60 3.83
C TRP A 102 14.30 8.82 5.25
N GLN A 103 12.99 8.89 5.41
CA GLN A 103 12.34 8.90 6.71
C GLN A 103 11.34 7.75 6.77
N GLU A 104 11.37 7.00 7.86
CA GLU A 104 10.43 5.92 8.09
C GLU A 104 9.09 6.51 8.53
N ILE A 105 8.01 6.07 7.90
CA ILE A 105 6.65 6.45 8.26
C ILE A 105 6.11 5.48 9.29
N VAL A 106 6.18 4.18 8.96
CA VAL A 106 5.65 3.12 9.81
C VAL A 106 6.33 1.80 9.48
N ARG A 107 6.44 0.95 10.49
CA ARG A 107 6.86 -0.45 10.37
C ARG A 107 5.81 -1.28 11.10
N GLN A 108 5.20 -2.23 10.41
CA GLN A 108 4.06 -2.96 10.92
C GLN A 108 4.19 -4.45 10.67
N GLN A 109 3.90 -5.27 11.68
CA GLN A 109 3.81 -6.71 11.54
C GLN A 109 2.35 -7.15 11.58
N TRP A 110 2.06 -8.24 10.88
CA TRP A 110 0.73 -8.83 10.83
C TRP A 110 0.82 -10.34 10.68
N ASN A 111 0.00 -11.06 11.44
CA ASN A 111 -0.07 -12.51 11.34
C ASN A 111 -1.26 -12.89 10.47
N PHE A 112 -0.99 -13.48 9.31
CA PHE A 112 -2.01 -14.08 8.49
C PHE A 112 -2.29 -15.51 8.94
N SER A 113 -3.58 -15.86 8.99
CA SER A 113 -4.03 -17.21 9.30
C SER A 113 -5.18 -17.55 8.36
N PRO A 114 -5.03 -18.60 7.51
CA PRO A 114 -6.06 -18.96 6.52
C PRO A 114 -7.44 -19.23 7.13
N THR A 115 -7.48 -19.60 8.39
CA THR A 115 -8.74 -19.91 9.08
C THR A 115 -9.33 -18.71 9.84
N GLY A 116 -8.63 -17.57 9.88
CA GLY A 116 -9.06 -16.43 10.66
C GLY A 116 -8.70 -15.10 10.06
N THR A 117 -7.48 -14.63 10.33
CA THR A 117 -7.01 -13.29 9.91
C THR A 117 -6.40 -13.34 8.52
N VAL A 118 -7.25 -13.18 7.50
CA VAL A 118 -6.83 -13.26 6.09
C VAL A 118 -6.64 -11.89 5.45
N LYS A 119 -7.04 -10.82 6.13
CA LYS A 119 -7.01 -9.47 5.56
C LYS A 119 -6.47 -8.47 6.58
N GLU A 120 -5.47 -7.70 6.15
CA GLU A 120 -4.92 -6.57 6.90
C GLU A 120 -5.30 -5.28 6.19
N VAL A 121 -5.96 -4.36 6.89
CA VAL A 121 -6.27 -3.03 6.39
C VAL A 121 -5.58 -2.02 7.29
N GLU A 122 -4.71 -1.21 6.69
CA GLU A 122 -3.99 -0.15 7.39
C GLU A 122 -4.33 1.19 6.75
N ASP A 123 -4.80 2.12 7.56
CA ASP A 123 -5.17 3.46 7.11
C ASP A 123 -4.47 4.46 8.01
N TYR A 124 -3.45 5.12 7.44
CA TYR A 124 -2.60 6.04 8.19
C TYR A 124 -2.92 7.49 7.82
N ARG A 125 -3.16 8.29 8.84
CA ARG A 125 -3.20 9.73 8.69
C ARG A 125 -1.80 10.28 8.87
N VAL A 126 -1.35 11.05 7.90
CA VAL A 126 0.00 11.59 7.87
C VAL A 126 -0.05 13.07 7.48
N ASP A 127 1.07 13.74 7.59
CA ASP A 127 1.23 15.11 7.12
C ASP A 127 2.64 15.26 6.57
N LEU A 128 2.80 14.81 5.32
CA LEU A 128 4.09 14.74 4.67
C LEU A 128 4.14 15.72 3.50
N SER A 129 4.95 16.76 3.64
CA SER A 129 5.15 17.77 2.59
C SER A 129 6.39 17.47 1.78
N GLY A 130 6.30 17.65 0.46
CA GLY A 130 7.46 17.53 -0.41
C GLY A 130 7.88 16.09 -0.66
N VAL A 131 6.95 15.17 -0.72
CA VAL A 131 7.24 13.76 -0.98
C VAL A 131 7.59 13.57 -2.44
N THR A 132 8.83 13.20 -2.72
CA THR A 132 9.28 12.89 -4.08
C THR A 132 9.29 11.40 -4.36
N VAL A 133 9.50 10.57 -3.32
CA VAL A 133 9.49 9.11 -3.44
C VAL A 133 8.78 8.52 -2.23
N LEU A 134 7.92 7.54 -2.47
CA LEU A 134 7.33 6.71 -1.42
C LEU A 134 7.74 5.27 -1.67
N GLN A 135 8.27 4.60 -0.65
CA GLN A 135 8.76 3.23 -0.78
C GLN A 135 8.07 2.31 0.22
N LEU A 136 7.61 1.18 -0.27
CA LEU A 136 7.04 0.11 0.53
C LEU A 136 7.93 -1.12 0.39
N ASP A 137 8.47 -1.57 1.52
CA ASP A 137 9.23 -2.81 1.60
C ASP A 137 8.38 -3.84 2.30
N ILE A 138 8.24 -5.01 1.69
CA ILE A 138 7.43 -6.10 2.24
C ILE A 138 8.31 -7.32 2.45
N GLU A 139 8.35 -7.80 3.69
CA GLU A 139 8.89 -9.11 4.04
C GLU A 139 7.69 -10.03 4.24
N PRO A 140 7.39 -10.92 3.29
CA PRO A 140 6.12 -11.67 3.32
C PRO A 140 6.04 -12.63 4.49
N ASP A 141 7.18 -13.18 4.93
CA ASP A 141 7.24 -14.04 6.09
C ASP A 141 8.56 -13.82 6.83
N LYS A 142 8.47 -13.40 8.08
CA LYS A 142 9.63 -13.14 8.94
C LYS A 142 10.49 -14.39 9.15
N SER A 143 9.90 -15.56 9.07
CA SER A 143 10.61 -16.83 9.20
C SER A 143 11.21 -17.35 7.88
N GLY A 144 11.03 -16.61 6.79
CA GLY A 144 11.48 -17.02 5.47
C GLY A 144 10.48 -17.93 4.78
N GLY A 145 10.95 -18.81 3.91
CA GLY A 145 10.08 -19.78 3.24
C GLY A 145 9.65 -19.36 1.85
N GLU A 146 8.54 -19.95 1.40
CA GLU A 146 8.08 -19.86 0.01
C GLU A 146 6.99 -18.80 -0.20
N ALA A 147 6.57 -18.10 0.86
CA ALA A 147 5.53 -17.10 0.74
C ALA A 147 5.97 -15.95 -0.16
N ARG A 148 5.07 -15.51 -1.02
CA ARG A 148 5.29 -14.39 -1.92
C ARG A 148 4.60 -13.15 -1.39
N ALA A 149 5.27 -12.01 -1.51
CA ALA A 149 4.67 -10.74 -1.17
C ALA A 149 3.51 -10.42 -2.10
N SER A 150 2.49 -9.78 -1.56
CA SER A 150 1.33 -9.33 -2.31
C SER A 150 0.80 -8.03 -1.72
N LEU A 151 0.04 -7.30 -2.51
CA LEU A 151 -0.60 -6.06 -2.08
C LEU A 151 -1.92 -5.95 -2.83
N GLN A 152 -3.01 -5.90 -2.09
CA GLN A 152 -4.32 -5.82 -2.69
C GLN A 152 -4.63 -4.41 -3.16
N GLU A 153 -4.24 -3.42 -2.35
CA GLU A 153 -4.59 -2.03 -2.63
C GLU A 153 -3.62 -1.07 -1.96
N LEU A 154 -3.19 -0.05 -2.70
CA LEU A 154 -2.50 1.12 -2.17
C LEU A 154 -3.20 2.37 -2.67
N ARG A 155 -3.60 3.24 -1.73
CA ARG A 155 -4.25 4.52 -2.05
C ARG A 155 -3.59 5.63 -1.26
N LEU A 156 -3.44 6.77 -1.90
CA LEU A 156 -2.85 7.97 -1.33
C LEU A 156 -3.77 9.17 -1.50
N ALA A 157 -3.81 10.01 -0.48
CA ALA A 157 -4.53 11.28 -0.56
C ALA A 157 -3.81 12.38 0.21
#